data_0a49d7f3ecefc854208712ce8f6dfc0d
#
_entry.id   0a49d7f3ecefc854208712ce8f6dfc0d
#
_cell.length_a   1.000
_cell.length_b   1.000
_cell.length_c   1.000
_cell.angle_alpha   90.00
_cell.angle_beta   90.00
_cell.angle_gamma   90.00
#
_symmetry.space_group_name_H-M   'P 1'
#
loop_
_entity.id
_entity.type
_entity.pdbx_description
1 polymer ?
#
loop_
_entity_poly.entity_id
_entity_poly.type
_entity_poly.pdbx_seq_one_letter_code
_entity_poly.pdbx_strand_id
1 'polypeptide(L)'
;MPQKKEKLKKLFSNSIQLEAHQAEVNSGKFSHNGEYFATAGNDKAIHIWETFDKRCKNVNSILHAHSSPILEICWSNDDDTIASCSVDKRVTLWDIYNGKDIIKDKDHDNYIYSVDYQNNLICSVGEDCTLIINDIRSKEKTNSYNHKYQLTTCKFLKNDCIFFGGIDNQIYKYDLRKAEIDKNFLLIGHNDTITGIDISHNNKYLLSNSMDNSLIIWDIQKKGGILSKKLMGNKHGPEKNLLRCKWSNNDNLVSCGSADKIIHIWDIKLGYIINNIYGHNGGINEVDFNPIDSTIISSVSNDNTAIIGYFE
;
A
#
# COMPACT_ATOMS: atom_id res chain seq x y z
N MET A 1 -39.59 -15.00 -2.24
CA MET A 1 -38.22 -15.48 -2.10
C MET A 1 -37.36 -14.44 -1.35
N PRO A 2 -37.30 -14.48 -0.02
CA PRO A 2 -36.47 -13.52 0.76
C PRO A 2 -35.41 -14.24 1.63
N GLN A 3 -34.75 -15.28 1.15
CA GLN A 3 -33.77 -16.01 1.96
C GLN A 3 -32.32 -15.94 1.44
N LYS A 4 -32.02 -15.11 0.42
CA LYS A 4 -30.68 -15.02 -0.16
C LYS A 4 -29.86 -13.79 0.28
N LYS A 5 -30.41 -12.87 1.09
CA LYS A 5 -29.71 -11.64 1.51
C LYS A 5 -29.04 -11.68 2.89
N GLU A 6 -29.22 -12.71 3.67
CA GLU A 6 -28.68 -12.79 5.05
C GLU A 6 -27.34 -13.54 5.20
N LYS A 7 -26.79 -14.13 4.14
CA LYS A 7 -25.55 -14.92 4.21
C LYS A 7 -24.25 -14.14 3.99
N LEU A 8 -24.29 -12.84 3.85
CA LEU A 8 -23.14 -12.00 3.50
C LEU A 8 -22.66 -11.05 4.62
N LYS A 9 -23.07 -11.24 5.85
CA LYS A 9 -22.49 -10.58 7.02
C LYS A 9 -21.52 -11.53 7.72
N LYS A 10 -20.37 -11.82 7.13
CA LYS A 10 -19.26 -12.35 7.91
C LYS A 10 -18.53 -11.17 8.54
N LEU A 11 -18.74 -10.98 9.82
CA LEU A 11 -17.81 -10.30 10.71
C LEU A 11 -16.50 -11.08 10.71
N PHE A 12 -15.38 -10.41 10.91
CA PHE A 12 -14.15 -11.09 11.27
C PHE A 12 -14.45 -12.11 12.38
N SER A 13 -14.15 -13.38 12.18
CA SER A 13 -14.05 -14.30 13.29
C SER A 13 -12.77 -13.95 14.04
N ASN A 14 -12.87 -13.56 15.31
CA ASN A 14 -11.74 -13.12 16.15
C ASN A 14 -10.95 -11.92 15.61
N SER A 15 -11.59 -10.77 15.42
CA SER A 15 -10.91 -9.51 15.10
C SER A 15 -10.45 -8.77 16.34
N ILE A 16 -9.30 -8.10 16.21
CA ILE A 16 -8.77 -7.19 17.21
C ILE A 16 -8.74 -5.79 16.61
N GLN A 17 -9.39 -4.86 17.27
CA GLN A 17 -9.35 -3.44 16.92
C GLN A 17 -8.19 -2.80 17.66
N LEU A 18 -7.33 -2.10 16.93
CA LEU A 18 -6.16 -1.40 17.44
C LEU A 18 -6.51 0.10 17.56
N GLU A 19 -6.49 0.59 18.79
CA GLU A 19 -6.86 1.96 19.12
C GLU A 19 -5.64 2.68 19.72
N ALA A 20 -4.84 3.37 18.89
CA ALA A 20 -3.77 4.23 19.36
C ALA A 20 -3.70 5.54 18.59
N HIS A 21 -4.21 5.56 17.37
CA HIS A 21 -4.22 6.76 16.55
C HIS A 21 -5.29 7.76 17.00
N GLN A 22 -4.91 9.04 16.99
CA GLN A 22 -5.81 10.15 17.33
C GLN A 22 -6.46 10.79 16.11
N ALA A 23 -6.09 10.34 14.91
CA ALA A 23 -6.62 10.80 13.63
C ALA A 23 -6.63 9.63 12.63
N GLU A 24 -7.09 9.89 11.42
CA GLU A 24 -7.21 8.91 10.34
C GLU A 24 -5.92 8.12 10.12
N VAL A 25 -6.05 6.81 9.95
CA VAL A 25 -4.94 5.91 9.65
C VAL A 25 -4.86 5.71 8.15
N ASN A 26 -3.73 6.12 7.56
CA ASN A 26 -3.56 6.11 6.11
C ASN A 26 -2.91 4.83 5.59
N SER A 27 -1.96 4.28 6.35
CA SER A 27 -1.20 3.11 5.93
C SER A 27 -1.01 2.10 7.06
N GLY A 28 -1.09 0.81 6.71
CA GLY A 28 -0.90 -0.30 7.62
C GLY A 28 -0.32 -1.51 6.90
N LYS A 29 0.87 -1.97 7.34
CA LYS A 29 1.64 -3.02 6.67
C LYS A 29 2.17 -4.05 7.66
N PHE A 30 2.06 -5.33 7.31
CA PHE A 30 2.77 -6.39 8.01
C PHE A 30 4.27 -6.36 7.68
N SER A 31 5.11 -6.75 8.64
CA SER A 31 6.51 -7.08 8.39
C SER A 31 6.62 -8.33 7.50
N HIS A 32 7.76 -8.54 6.83
CA HIS A 32 7.94 -9.67 5.92
C HIS A 32 7.91 -11.03 6.65
N ASN A 33 8.34 -11.05 7.92
CA ASN A 33 8.24 -12.24 8.78
C ASN A 33 6.83 -12.42 9.39
N GLY A 34 5.90 -11.47 9.18
CA GLY A 34 4.53 -11.51 9.68
C GLY A 34 4.36 -11.32 11.18
N GLU A 35 5.45 -11.11 11.94
CA GLU A 35 5.42 -10.98 13.41
C GLU A 35 4.93 -9.62 13.87
N TYR A 36 5.18 -8.59 13.07
CA TYR A 36 4.80 -7.21 13.36
C TYR A 36 3.82 -6.65 12.35
N PHE A 37 3.03 -5.71 12.82
CA PHE A 37 2.16 -4.86 11.99
C PHE A 37 2.44 -3.40 12.34
N ALA A 38 2.71 -2.57 11.35
CA ALA A 38 2.92 -1.15 11.56
C ALA A 38 1.77 -0.34 11.01
N THR A 39 1.38 0.73 11.71
CA THR A 39 0.33 1.66 11.29
C THR A 39 0.83 3.10 11.36
N ALA A 40 0.38 3.94 10.42
CA ALA A 40 0.74 5.36 10.38
C ALA A 40 -0.40 6.20 9.78
N GLY A 41 -0.49 7.48 10.20
CA GLY A 41 -1.61 8.28 9.76
C GLY A 41 -1.48 9.79 9.96
N ASN A 42 -2.62 10.46 9.99
CA ASN A 42 -2.74 11.91 10.06
C ASN A 42 -2.31 12.50 11.42
N ASP A 43 -2.22 11.69 12.46
CA ASP A 43 -1.68 12.07 13.77
C ASP A 43 -0.13 12.13 13.79
N LYS A 44 0.54 11.83 12.66
CA LYS A 44 1.99 11.93 12.48
C LYS A 44 2.78 10.89 13.28
N ALA A 45 2.12 9.87 13.79
CA ALA A 45 2.71 8.79 14.57
C ALA A 45 2.84 7.51 13.75
N ILE A 46 3.81 6.68 14.12
CA ILE A 46 3.94 5.30 13.66
C ILE A 46 3.80 4.41 14.89
N HIS A 47 2.88 3.47 14.86
CA HIS A 47 2.70 2.46 15.90
C HIS A 47 3.07 1.09 15.38
N ILE A 48 3.76 0.30 16.20
CA ILE A 48 4.22 -1.06 15.88
C ILE A 48 3.54 -2.03 16.83
N TRP A 49 2.91 -3.04 16.27
CA TRP A 49 2.07 -4.02 16.96
C TRP A 49 2.62 -5.42 16.76
N GLU A 50 2.53 -6.25 17.76
CA GLU A 50 2.84 -7.68 17.70
C GLU A 50 1.62 -8.46 17.17
N THR A 51 1.77 -9.16 16.04
CA THR A 51 0.64 -9.76 15.30
C THR A 51 0.06 -10.97 16.00
N PHE A 52 0.91 -11.85 16.53
CA PHE A 52 0.49 -13.15 17.07
C PHE A 52 0.17 -13.15 18.57
N ASP A 53 0.33 -12.02 19.26
CA ASP A 53 -0.22 -11.89 20.61
C ASP A 53 -1.75 -11.78 20.55
N LYS A 54 -2.43 -12.46 21.45
CA LYS A 54 -3.91 -12.46 21.58
C LYS A 54 -4.52 -11.05 21.74
N ARG A 55 -3.72 -10.05 22.05
CA ARG A 55 -4.12 -8.65 22.25
C ARG A 55 -3.51 -7.71 21.22
N CYS A 56 -2.69 -8.18 20.29
CA CYS A 56 -1.89 -7.37 19.38
C CYS A 56 -1.22 -6.22 20.16
N LYS A 57 -0.31 -6.55 21.06
CA LYS A 57 0.32 -5.57 21.95
C LYS A 57 1.07 -4.52 21.14
N ASN A 58 0.90 -3.26 21.49
CA ASN A 58 1.76 -2.19 20.99
C ASN A 58 3.17 -2.36 21.57
N VAL A 59 4.13 -2.60 20.68
CA VAL A 59 5.54 -2.83 21.06
C VAL A 59 6.29 -1.52 21.13
N ASN A 60 6.03 -0.61 20.16
CA ASN A 60 6.68 0.68 20.09
C ASN A 60 5.79 1.71 19.42
N SER A 61 6.00 2.98 19.74
CA SER A 61 5.28 4.11 19.17
C SER A 61 6.24 5.27 18.93
N ILE A 62 6.40 5.64 17.68
CA ILE A 62 7.19 6.81 17.27
C ILE A 62 6.24 7.99 17.16
N LEU A 63 6.09 8.71 18.28
CA LEU A 63 5.23 9.89 18.32
C LEU A 63 5.93 11.07 17.66
N HIS A 64 5.18 11.84 16.88
CA HIS A 64 5.72 12.96 16.11
C HIS A 64 6.86 12.56 15.14
N ALA A 65 6.73 11.37 14.54
CA ALA A 65 7.66 10.88 13.54
C ALA A 65 7.88 11.91 12.41
N HIS A 66 6.80 12.51 11.95
CA HIS A 66 6.82 13.61 10.97
C HIS A 66 6.19 14.89 11.52
N SER A 67 6.47 16.02 10.86
CA SER A 67 5.83 17.31 11.18
C SER A 67 4.42 17.45 10.57
N SER A 68 4.06 16.59 9.62
CA SER A 68 2.78 16.55 8.89
C SER A 68 2.28 15.10 8.73
N PRO A 69 1.06 14.88 8.25
CA PRO A 69 0.49 13.54 8.03
C PRO A 69 1.43 12.58 7.30
N ILE A 70 1.46 11.33 7.74
CA ILE A 70 2.15 10.23 7.07
C ILE A 70 1.15 9.59 6.09
N LEU A 71 1.56 9.40 4.84
CA LEU A 71 0.68 8.90 3.79
C LEU A 71 0.90 7.43 3.45
N GLU A 72 2.14 6.97 3.52
CA GLU A 72 2.47 5.56 3.36
C GLU A 72 3.71 5.17 4.16
N ILE A 73 3.77 3.90 4.55
CA ILE A 73 4.93 3.26 5.16
C ILE A 73 5.29 1.98 4.41
N CYS A 74 6.54 1.55 4.52
CA CYS A 74 6.96 0.22 4.09
C CYS A 74 8.08 -0.31 4.99
N TRP A 75 8.13 -1.64 5.12
CA TRP A 75 9.16 -2.32 5.87
C TRP A 75 10.42 -2.55 5.03
N SER A 76 11.58 -2.53 5.69
CA SER A 76 12.82 -3.03 5.08
C SER A 76 12.79 -4.55 4.93
N ASN A 77 13.63 -5.11 4.08
CA ASN A 77 13.66 -6.55 3.85
C ASN A 77 14.09 -7.40 5.06
N ASP A 78 14.81 -6.80 6.00
CA ASP A 78 15.26 -7.41 7.26
C ASP A 78 14.28 -7.22 8.42
N ASP A 79 13.19 -6.47 8.19
CA ASP A 79 12.18 -6.11 9.18
C ASP A 79 12.71 -5.31 10.40
N ASP A 80 13.91 -4.74 10.31
CA ASP A 80 14.50 -3.93 11.39
C ASP A 80 14.17 -2.44 11.27
N THR A 81 13.73 -2.00 10.09
CA THR A 81 13.44 -0.59 9.83
C THR A 81 12.15 -0.39 9.05
N ILE A 82 11.57 0.81 9.20
CA ILE A 82 10.38 1.27 8.45
C ILE A 82 10.74 2.56 7.72
N ALA A 83 10.50 2.60 6.42
CA ALA A 83 10.49 3.84 5.67
C ALA A 83 9.09 4.45 5.66
N SER A 84 8.99 5.75 5.82
CA SER A 84 7.74 6.52 5.81
C SER A 84 7.85 7.72 4.90
N CYS A 85 6.75 8.07 4.24
CA CYS A 85 6.63 9.28 3.45
C CYS A 85 5.50 10.18 3.96
N SER A 86 5.68 11.49 3.82
CA SER A 86 4.80 12.47 4.46
C SER A 86 4.51 13.69 3.59
N VAL A 87 3.42 14.37 3.96
CA VAL A 87 3.05 15.71 3.52
C VAL A 87 4.11 16.77 3.89
N ASP A 88 5.02 16.47 4.84
CA ASP A 88 6.15 17.35 5.19
C ASP A 88 7.31 17.31 4.18
N LYS A 89 7.11 16.60 3.03
CA LYS A 89 8.05 16.52 1.91
C LYS A 89 9.30 15.70 2.22
N ARG A 90 9.22 14.81 3.19
CA ARG A 90 10.34 13.98 3.63
C ARG A 90 10.03 12.50 3.51
N VAL A 91 11.06 11.75 3.16
CA VAL A 91 11.14 10.32 3.38
C VAL A 91 12.06 10.11 4.59
N THR A 92 11.62 9.31 5.54
CA THR A 92 12.38 9.04 6.76
C THR A 92 12.44 7.53 7.00
N LEU A 93 13.63 7.02 7.31
CA LEU A 93 13.86 5.64 7.69
C LEU A 93 14.01 5.57 9.22
N TRP A 94 13.24 4.71 9.87
CA TRP A 94 13.15 4.56 11.32
C TRP A 94 13.63 3.21 11.77
N ASP A 95 14.43 3.18 12.85
CA ASP A 95 14.72 1.96 13.59
C ASP A 95 13.51 1.60 14.46
N ILE A 96 12.99 0.39 14.33
CA ILE A 96 11.76 -0.03 15.00
C ILE A 96 11.93 -0.24 16.51
N TYR A 97 13.15 -0.53 16.97
CA TYR A 97 13.43 -0.87 18.38
C TYR A 97 13.62 0.39 19.23
N ASN A 98 14.33 1.38 18.71
CA ASN A 98 14.65 2.59 19.45
C ASN A 98 13.88 3.83 19.00
N GLY A 99 13.12 3.73 17.90
CA GLY A 99 12.30 4.80 17.35
C GLY A 99 13.09 6.00 16.82
N LYS A 100 14.38 5.82 16.52
CA LYS A 100 15.22 6.90 15.99
C LYS A 100 15.21 6.94 14.48
N ASP A 101 15.28 8.15 13.93
CA ASP A 101 15.50 8.37 12.51
C ASP A 101 16.94 7.99 12.13
N ILE A 102 17.09 7.12 11.15
CA ILE A 102 18.36 6.71 10.57
C ILE A 102 18.73 7.64 9.41
N ILE A 103 17.76 7.90 8.54
CA ILE A 103 17.89 8.77 7.38
C ILE A 103 16.67 9.69 7.32
N LYS A 104 16.88 10.95 6.97
CA LYS A 104 15.84 11.95 6.82
C LYS A 104 16.12 12.80 5.59
N ASP A 105 15.56 12.37 4.47
CA ASP A 105 15.76 13.02 3.18
C ASP A 105 14.66 14.02 2.89
N LYS A 106 15.04 15.19 2.36
CA LYS A 106 14.13 16.22 1.87
C LYS A 106 14.43 16.47 0.39
N ASP A 107 14.23 15.46 -0.43
CA ASP A 107 14.52 15.52 -1.85
C ASP A 107 13.31 15.92 -2.70
N HIS A 108 12.10 15.86 -2.13
CA HIS A 108 10.87 16.28 -2.78
C HIS A 108 10.53 17.74 -2.52
N ASP A 109 10.03 18.41 -3.55
CA ASP A 109 9.58 19.81 -3.45
C ASP A 109 8.13 19.93 -2.96
N ASN A 110 7.35 18.84 -2.95
CA ASN A 110 5.97 18.81 -2.48
C ASN A 110 5.63 17.48 -1.77
N TYR A 111 4.33 17.23 -1.48
CA TYR A 111 3.83 16.07 -0.75
C TYR A 111 4.27 14.76 -1.40
N ILE A 112 4.66 13.79 -0.56
CA ILE A 112 5.06 12.47 -1.02
C ILE A 112 3.90 11.52 -0.74
N TYR A 113 3.37 10.90 -1.80
CA TYR A 113 2.19 10.06 -1.72
C TYR A 113 2.49 8.58 -1.51
N SER A 114 3.65 8.11 -1.97
CA SER A 114 4.00 6.70 -1.90
C SER A 114 5.50 6.48 -1.71
N VAL A 115 5.82 5.42 -0.98
CA VAL A 115 7.18 4.96 -0.70
C VAL A 115 7.25 3.45 -0.77
N ASP A 116 8.30 2.91 -1.36
CA ASP A 116 8.60 1.48 -1.31
C ASP A 116 10.08 1.24 -1.07
N TYR A 117 10.40 0.10 -0.46
CA TYR A 117 11.76 -0.27 -0.05
C TYR A 117 12.15 -1.62 -0.64
N GLN A 118 13.33 -1.69 -1.22
CA GLN A 118 13.91 -2.96 -1.66
C GLN A 118 15.44 -2.92 -1.70
N ASN A 119 16.10 -3.86 -1.01
CA ASN A 119 17.55 -4.07 -1.08
C ASN A 119 18.39 -2.81 -0.90
N ASN A 120 18.14 -2.06 0.16
CA ASN A 120 18.79 -0.78 0.48
C ASN A 120 18.47 0.39 -0.48
N LEU A 121 17.51 0.20 -1.38
CA LEU A 121 16.96 1.27 -2.20
C LEU A 121 15.59 1.66 -1.66
N ILE A 122 15.34 2.95 -1.60
CA ILE A 122 14.02 3.52 -1.33
C ILE A 122 13.59 4.26 -2.60
N CYS A 123 12.40 3.96 -3.10
CA CYS A 123 11.77 4.80 -4.11
C CYS A 123 10.59 5.56 -3.51
N SER A 124 10.41 6.80 -3.95
CA SER A 124 9.30 7.65 -3.53
C SER A 124 8.75 8.46 -4.69
N VAL A 125 7.46 8.74 -4.64
CA VAL A 125 6.76 9.55 -5.65
C VAL A 125 5.81 10.53 -4.97
N GLY A 126 5.59 11.67 -5.64
CA GLY A 126 4.82 12.73 -5.02
C GLY A 126 4.11 13.70 -5.97
N GLU A 127 3.55 14.73 -5.35
CA GLU A 127 2.83 15.81 -6.01
C GLU A 127 3.75 16.70 -6.88
N ASP A 128 5.04 16.68 -6.61
CA ASP A 128 6.06 17.38 -7.41
C ASP A 128 6.35 16.70 -8.76
N CYS A 129 5.59 15.68 -9.10
CA CYS A 129 5.72 14.92 -10.35
C CYS A 129 7.04 14.15 -10.47
N THR A 130 7.72 13.88 -9.37
CA THR A 130 9.02 13.20 -9.39
C THR A 130 8.95 11.79 -8.84
N LEU A 131 9.71 10.87 -9.46
CA LEU A 131 10.14 9.62 -8.88
C LEU A 131 11.58 9.81 -8.40
N ILE A 132 11.83 9.60 -7.11
CA ILE A 132 13.16 9.70 -6.50
C ILE A 132 13.58 8.31 -6.02
N ILE A 133 14.85 8.01 -6.20
CA ILE A 133 15.46 6.74 -5.80
C ILE A 133 16.70 7.05 -4.98
N ASN A 134 16.71 6.61 -3.72
CA ASN A 134 17.81 6.81 -2.78
C ASN A 134 18.42 5.47 -2.38
N ASP A 135 19.76 5.39 -2.37
CA ASP A 135 20.49 4.27 -1.77
C ASP A 135 20.86 4.66 -0.33
N ILE A 136 20.32 3.94 0.63
CA ILE A 136 20.53 4.23 2.07
C ILE A 136 21.99 4.08 2.52
N ARG A 137 22.81 3.36 1.77
CA ARG A 137 24.25 3.17 2.06
C ARG A 137 25.08 4.38 1.65
N SER A 138 24.73 5.01 0.54
CA SER A 138 25.47 6.17 0.01
C SER A 138 25.06 7.48 0.67
N LYS A 139 23.88 7.52 1.30
CA LYS A 139 23.23 8.73 1.84
C LYS A 139 23.05 9.84 0.79
N GLU A 140 23.03 9.47 -0.48
CA GLU A 140 22.89 10.38 -1.59
C GLU A 140 21.74 9.92 -2.50
N LYS A 141 21.12 10.90 -3.15
CA LYS A 141 20.15 10.66 -4.20
C LYS A 141 20.81 9.90 -5.36
N THR A 142 20.38 8.67 -5.59
CA THR A 142 20.97 7.84 -6.62
C THR A 142 20.46 8.23 -8.00
N ASN A 143 19.15 8.40 -8.13
CA ASN A 143 18.49 8.72 -9.39
C ASN A 143 17.19 9.50 -9.16
N SER A 144 16.77 10.27 -10.15
CA SER A 144 15.44 10.87 -10.18
C SER A 144 14.90 10.92 -11.59
N TYR A 145 13.59 10.82 -11.70
CA TYR A 145 12.87 10.99 -12.95
C TYR A 145 11.74 12.01 -12.76
N ASN A 146 11.72 13.02 -13.62
CA ASN A 146 10.65 14.03 -13.63
C ASN A 146 9.58 13.62 -14.64
N HIS A 147 8.38 13.41 -14.14
CA HIS A 147 7.21 13.14 -14.94
C HIS A 147 6.44 14.44 -15.25
N LYS A 148 5.49 14.37 -16.17
CA LYS A 148 4.65 15.53 -16.52
C LYS A 148 3.52 15.77 -15.51
N TYR A 149 3.06 14.73 -14.86
CA TYR A 149 1.89 14.72 -13.97
C TYR A 149 2.24 14.19 -12.59
N GLN A 150 1.42 14.51 -11.60
CA GLN A 150 1.56 14.03 -10.22
C GLN A 150 1.52 12.51 -10.17
N LEU A 151 2.41 11.95 -9.36
CA LEU A 151 2.55 10.51 -9.16
C LEU A 151 2.00 10.14 -7.77
N THR A 152 1.16 9.12 -7.71
CA THR A 152 0.41 8.74 -6.50
C THR A 152 0.85 7.43 -5.90
N THR A 153 1.53 6.59 -6.68
CA THR A 153 1.92 5.25 -6.23
C THR A 153 3.17 4.75 -6.95
N CYS A 154 4.03 4.02 -6.24
CA CYS A 154 5.19 3.34 -6.79
C CYS A 154 5.39 1.97 -6.12
N LYS A 155 6.02 1.04 -6.86
CA LYS A 155 6.35 -0.30 -6.35
C LYS A 155 7.57 -0.88 -7.07
N PHE A 156 8.51 -1.43 -6.31
CA PHE A 156 9.63 -2.16 -6.89
C PHE A 156 9.18 -3.49 -7.49
N LEU A 157 9.68 -3.81 -8.67
CA LEU A 157 9.69 -5.16 -9.19
C LEU A 157 11.10 -5.71 -9.10
N LYS A 158 11.40 -6.48 -8.06
CA LYS A 158 12.75 -6.95 -7.79
C LYS A 158 13.76 -5.79 -7.83
N ASN A 159 15.02 -6.07 -8.10
CA ASN A 159 16.10 -5.09 -8.09
C ASN A 159 16.27 -4.32 -9.39
N ASP A 160 15.42 -4.57 -10.38
CA ASP A 160 15.67 -4.11 -11.74
C ASP A 160 14.76 -2.98 -12.20
N CYS A 161 13.55 -2.91 -11.67
CA CYS A 161 12.53 -2.00 -12.18
C CYS A 161 11.62 -1.44 -11.07
N ILE A 162 11.04 -0.28 -11.34
CA ILE A 162 9.98 0.32 -10.54
C ILE A 162 8.76 0.54 -11.43
N PHE A 163 7.58 0.12 -10.96
CA PHE A 163 6.32 0.55 -11.53
C PHE A 163 5.81 1.76 -10.77
N PHE A 164 5.27 2.73 -11.47
CA PHE A 164 4.66 3.90 -10.87
C PHE A 164 3.51 4.42 -11.71
N GLY A 165 2.57 5.12 -11.09
CA GLY A 165 1.39 5.68 -11.75
C GLY A 165 0.85 6.88 -10.99
N GLY A 166 -0.08 7.60 -11.62
CA GLY A 166 -0.61 8.83 -11.08
C GLY A 166 -1.91 9.30 -11.72
N ILE A 167 -2.07 10.61 -11.79
CA ILE A 167 -3.31 11.28 -12.24
C ILE A 167 -3.55 11.19 -13.75
N ASP A 168 -2.58 10.75 -14.52
CA ASP A 168 -2.71 10.55 -15.98
C ASP A 168 -3.29 9.18 -16.35
N ASN A 169 -3.70 8.37 -15.36
CA ASN A 169 -4.38 7.09 -15.50
C ASN A 169 -3.53 5.99 -16.15
N GLN A 170 -2.21 6.18 -16.20
CA GLN A 170 -1.27 5.26 -16.84
C GLN A 170 -0.25 4.74 -15.83
N ILE A 171 0.26 3.52 -16.07
CA ILE A 171 1.32 2.92 -15.26
C ILE A 171 2.56 2.77 -16.12
N TYR A 172 3.66 3.28 -15.62
CA TYR A 172 4.96 3.32 -16.24
C TYR A 172 5.91 2.32 -15.59
N LYS A 173 6.90 1.89 -16.34
CA LYS A 173 8.00 1.05 -15.86
C LYS A 173 9.31 1.81 -16.01
N TYR A 174 10.02 1.99 -14.90
CA TYR A 174 11.35 2.57 -14.86
C TYR A 174 12.38 1.46 -14.71
N ASP A 175 13.37 1.41 -15.59
CA ASP A 175 14.48 0.46 -15.56
C ASP A 175 15.64 1.08 -14.75
N LEU A 176 15.95 0.49 -13.60
CA LEU A 176 17.01 0.97 -12.70
C LEU A 176 18.41 0.87 -13.31
N ARG A 177 18.64 -0.12 -14.18
CA ARG A 177 19.95 -0.34 -14.81
C ARG A 177 20.25 0.67 -15.91
N LYS A 178 19.20 1.12 -16.61
CA LYS A 178 19.31 2.10 -17.67
C LYS A 178 19.07 3.53 -17.18
N ALA A 179 18.51 3.68 -15.98
CA ALA A 179 18.05 4.93 -15.41
C ALA A 179 17.08 5.70 -16.32
N GLU A 180 16.18 4.97 -17.00
CA GLU A 180 15.20 5.54 -17.94
C GLU A 180 13.86 4.77 -17.90
N ILE A 181 12.80 5.42 -18.39
CA ILE A 181 11.52 4.76 -18.62
C ILE A 181 11.62 3.76 -19.78
N ASP A 182 11.07 2.58 -19.57
CA ASP A 182 10.86 1.61 -20.65
C ASP A 182 9.71 2.08 -21.57
N LYS A 183 10.05 2.76 -22.65
CA LYS A 183 9.07 3.30 -23.62
C LYS A 183 8.22 2.23 -24.29
N ASN A 184 8.61 0.97 -24.21
CA ASN A 184 7.86 -0.14 -24.77
C ASN A 184 6.91 -0.78 -23.74
N PHE A 185 6.89 -0.26 -22.51
CA PHE A 185 6.10 -0.81 -21.42
C PHE A 185 5.24 0.29 -20.80
N LEU A 186 4.00 0.36 -21.27
CA LEU A 186 3.02 1.33 -20.81
C LEU A 186 1.66 0.64 -20.63
N LEU A 187 1.13 0.65 -19.41
CA LEU A 187 -0.16 0.02 -19.11
C LEU A 187 -1.27 1.08 -19.18
N ILE A 188 -2.17 0.91 -20.12
CA ILE A 188 -3.31 1.82 -20.37
C ILE A 188 -4.59 1.01 -20.24
N GLY A 189 -5.54 1.47 -19.40
CA GLY A 189 -6.83 0.77 -19.22
C GLY A 189 -7.70 1.34 -18.10
N HIS A 190 -7.13 2.12 -17.18
CA HIS A 190 -7.89 2.91 -16.22
C HIS A 190 -8.42 4.22 -16.85
N ASN A 191 -9.56 4.69 -16.33
CA ASN A 191 -10.21 5.91 -16.80
C ASN A 191 -10.05 7.10 -15.83
N ASP A 192 -9.42 6.88 -14.69
CA ASP A 192 -9.19 7.90 -13.66
C ASP A 192 -7.88 7.59 -12.92
N THR A 193 -7.50 8.48 -11.99
CA THR A 193 -6.28 8.45 -11.20
C THR A 193 -5.99 7.07 -10.61
N ILE A 194 -4.77 6.59 -10.74
CA ILE A 194 -4.30 5.36 -10.12
C ILE A 194 -3.96 5.66 -8.67
N THR A 195 -4.51 4.91 -7.74
CA THR A 195 -4.35 5.15 -6.29
C THR A 195 -3.45 4.15 -5.60
N GLY A 196 -3.28 2.96 -6.17
CA GLY A 196 -2.44 1.93 -5.58
C GLY A 196 -1.95 0.93 -6.62
N ILE A 197 -0.76 0.42 -6.39
CA ILE A 197 -0.12 -0.64 -7.18
C ILE A 197 0.46 -1.66 -6.23
N ASP A 198 0.29 -2.95 -6.55
CA ASP A 198 1.00 -4.03 -5.89
C ASP A 198 1.41 -5.11 -6.90
N ILE A 199 2.41 -5.89 -6.56
CA ILE A 199 2.97 -6.92 -7.44
C ILE A 199 2.77 -8.29 -6.81
N SER A 200 2.32 -9.26 -7.61
CA SER A 200 2.16 -10.64 -7.17
C SER A 200 3.50 -11.25 -6.72
N HIS A 201 3.47 -12.15 -5.74
CA HIS A 201 4.67 -12.78 -5.17
C HIS A 201 5.48 -13.54 -6.22
N ASN A 202 4.80 -14.13 -7.23
CA ASN A 202 5.46 -14.80 -8.34
C ASN A 202 6.05 -13.82 -9.38
N ASN A 203 5.88 -12.50 -9.20
CA ASN A 203 6.36 -11.43 -10.09
C ASN A 203 5.84 -11.51 -11.54
N LYS A 204 4.67 -12.11 -11.75
CA LYS A 204 4.05 -12.25 -13.08
C LYS A 204 2.99 -11.22 -13.35
N TYR A 205 2.34 -10.76 -12.28
CA TYR A 205 1.19 -9.88 -12.39
C TYR A 205 1.39 -8.61 -11.57
N LEU A 206 0.84 -7.53 -12.06
CA LEU A 206 0.68 -6.28 -11.35
C LEU A 206 -0.81 -6.07 -11.12
N LEU A 207 -1.17 -5.64 -9.92
CA LEU A 207 -2.49 -5.18 -9.53
C LEU A 207 -2.48 -3.66 -9.45
N SER A 208 -3.48 -3.01 -10.00
CA SER A 208 -3.68 -1.57 -9.86
C SER A 208 -5.10 -1.25 -9.42
N ASN A 209 -5.24 -0.27 -8.54
CA ASN A 209 -6.50 0.33 -8.12
C ASN A 209 -6.61 1.76 -8.66
N SER A 210 -7.82 2.19 -9.02
CA SER A 210 -8.07 3.52 -9.57
C SER A 210 -9.36 4.14 -9.06
N MET A 211 -9.42 5.47 -9.08
CA MET A 211 -10.63 6.25 -8.78
C MET A 211 -11.78 5.97 -9.77
N ASP A 212 -11.54 5.24 -10.86
CA ASP A 212 -12.58 4.72 -11.75
C ASP A 212 -13.41 3.57 -11.12
N ASN A 213 -13.20 3.25 -9.84
CA ASN A 213 -13.83 2.17 -9.08
C ASN A 213 -13.53 0.78 -9.64
N SER A 214 -12.37 0.58 -10.21
CA SER A 214 -11.93 -0.73 -10.70
C SER A 214 -10.54 -1.09 -10.25
N LEU A 215 -10.31 -2.40 -10.11
CA LEU A 215 -8.98 -2.98 -10.05
C LEU A 215 -8.67 -3.65 -11.38
N ILE A 216 -7.43 -3.53 -11.83
CA ILE A 216 -6.96 -4.21 -13.03
C ILE A 216 -5.76 -5.07 -12.67
N ILE A 217 -5.79 -6.31 -13.19
CA ILE A 217 -4.67 -7.25 -13.13
C ILE A 217 -4.00 -7.24 -14.50
N TRP A 218 -2.70 -6.95 -14.52
CA TRP A 218 -1.87 -6.89 -15.70
C TRP A 218 -0.88 -8.06 -15.71
N ASP A 219 -0.75 -8.73 -16.85
CA ASP A 219 0.32 -9.71 -17.08
C ASP A 219 1.58 -8.94 -17.52
N ILE A 220 2.54 -8.79 -16.59
CA ILE A 220 3.77 -8.00 -16.81
C ILE A 220 4.92 -8.81 -17.38
N GLN A 221 4.77 -10.11 -17.59
CA GLN A 221 5.76 -10.92 -18.30
C GLN A 221 5.70 -10.75 -19.81
N LYS A 222 4.52 -10.39 -20.32
CA LYS A 222 4.34 -10.15 -21.75
C LYS A 222 4.90 -8.79 -22.13
N LYS A 223 5.44 -8.72 -23.35
CA LYS A 223 5.99 -7.47 -23.90
C LYS A 223 4.91 -6.38 -23.90
N GLY A 224 5.22 -5.26 -23.27
CA GLY A 224 4.33 -4.12 -23.16
C GLY A 224 3.28 -4.24 -22.04
N GLY A 225 3.21 -5.37 -21.34
CA GLY A 225 2.16 -5.67 -20.38
C GLY A 225 0.78 -5.82 -21.03
N ILE A 226 -0.02 -6.75 -20.55
CA ILE A 226 -1.35 -6.99 -21.11
C ILE A 226 -2.38 -7.01 -19.98
N LEU A 227 -3.50 -6.33 -20.18
CA LEU A 227 -4.65 -6.42 -19.28
C LEU A 227 -5.12 -7.88 -19.24
N SER A 228 -5.06 -8.48 -18.07
CA SER A 228 -5.50 -9.86 -17.83
C SER A 228 -6.93 -9.92 -17.35
N LYS A 229 -7.27 -9.11 -16.33
CA LYS A 229 -8.62 -9.02 -15.76
C LYS A 229 -8.94 -7.62 -15.27
N LYS A 230 -10.21 -7.25 -15.34
CA LYS A 230 -10.79 -6.07 -14.68
C LYS A 230 -11.80 -6.54 -13.63
N LEU A 231 -11.62 -6.09 -12.39
CA LEU A 231 -12.45 -6.43 -11.24
C LEU A 231 -13.20 -5.17 -10.79
N MET A 232 -14.43 -5.34 -10.35
CA MET A 232 -15.30 -4.26 -9.92
C MET A 232 -15.86 -4.55 -8.53
N GLY A 233 -16.26 -3.50 -7.80
CA GLY A 233 -16.96 -3.65 -6.52
C GLY A 233 -16.49 -2.71 -5.42
N ASN A 234 -15.22 -2.29 -5.43
CA ASN A 234 -14.72 -1.23 -4.56
C ASN A 234 -15.31 0.12 -4.96
N LYS A 235 -15.30 1.06 -4.03
CA LYS A 235 -15.79 2.42 -4.25
C LYS A 235 -14.79 3.45 -3.78
N HIS A 236 -14.55 4.45 -4.59
CA HIS A 236 -13.89 5.69 -4.19
C HIS A 236 -14.95 6.72 -3.78
N GLY A 237 -14.69 7.43 -2.69
CA GLY A 237 -15.56 8.46 -2.17
C GLY A 237 -15.24 9.85 -2.72
N PRO A 238 -16.05 10.86 -2.39
CA PRO A 238 -15.81 12.25 -2.77
C PRO A 238 -14.53 12.83 -2.14
N GLU A 239 -14.03 12.21 -1.08
CA GLU A 239 -12.80 12.62 -0.38
C GLU A 239 -11.53 12.34 -1.18
N LYS A 240 -11.62 11.52 -2.24
CA LYS A 240 -10.52 11.18 -3.15
C LYS A 240 -9.29 10.61 -2.45
N ASN A 241 -9.49 9.82 -1.39
CA ASN A 241 -8.40 9.15 -0.69
C ASN A 241 -7.66 8.18 -1.61
N LEU A 242 -6.35 8.05 -1.40
CA LEU A 242 -5.51 7.11 -2.12
C LEU A 242 -5.68 5.70 -1.52
N LEU A 243 -6.71 5.00 -1.98
CA LEU A 243 -7.01 3.66 -1.51
C LEU A 243 -6.02 2.66 -2.11
N ARG A 244 -5.33 1.91 -1.25
CA ARG A 244 -4.31 0.94 -1.65
C ARG A 244 -4.91 -0.43 -1.92
N CYS A 245 -4.25 -1.19 -2.77
CA CYS A 245 -4.61 -2.56 -3.10
C CYS A 245 -3.48 -3.53 -2.78
N LYS A 246 -3.82 -4.80 -2.55
CA LYS A 246 -2.85 -5.81 -2.11
C LYS A 246 -3.14 -7.19 -2.68
N TRP A 247 -2.08 -7.93 -3.02
CA TRP A 247 -2.08 -9.34 -3.31
C TRP A 247 -1.98 -10.18 -2.03
N SER A 248 -2.66 -11.32 -1.99
CA SER A 248 -2.38 -12.34 -0.98
C SER A 248 -1.09 -13.10 -1.31
N ASN A 249 -0.44 -13.69 -0.30
CA ASN A 249 0.83 -14.40 -0.47
C ASN A 249 0.80 -15.53 -1.47
N ASN A 250 -0.32 -16.22 -1.58
CA ASN A 250 -0.51 -17.37 -2.46
C ASN A 250 -0.89 -16.96 -3.89
N ASP A 251 -0.93 -15.66 -4.20
CA ASP A 251 -1.33 -15.11 -5.49
C ASP A 251 -2.74 -15.52 -5.97
N ASN A 252 -3.61 -15.97 -5.07
CA ASN A 252 -4.97 -16.39 -5.43
C ASN A 252 -6.02 -15.32 -5.16
N LEU A 253 -5.75 -14.41 -4.21
CA LEU A 253 -6.69 -13.39 -3.77
C LEU A 253 -6.09 -11.99 -3.94
N VAL A 254 -6.98 -11.03 -4.10
CA VAL A 254 -6.63 -9.59 -4.03
C VAL A 254 -7.64 -8.87 -3.15
N SER A 255 -7.19 -7.80 -2.51
CA SER A 255 -8.04 -6.91 -1.73
C SER A 255 -7.68 -5.46 -1.98
N CYS A 256 -8.58 -4.53 -1.67
CA CYS A 256 -8.27 -3.10 -1.68
C CYS A 256 -9.07 -2.34 -0.64
N GLY A 257 -8.57 -1.15 -0.32
CA GLY A 257 -9.32 -0.14 0.41
C GLY A 257 -10.61 0.26 -0.32
N SER A 258 -11.62 0.69 0.44
CA SER A 258 -12.90 1.13 -0.13
C SER A 258 -13.60 2.16 0.76
N ALA A 259 -14.15 3.20 0.13
CA ALA A 259 -14.89 4.26 0.83
C ALA A 259 -16.24 3.79 1.38
N ASP A 260 -16.75 2.63 0.96
CA ASP A 260 -18.00 2.06 1.46
C ASP A 260 -17.86 1.33 2.81
N LYS A 261 -16.68 1.42 3.46
CA LYS A 261 -16.39 0.84 4.79
C LYS A 261 -16.34 -0.69 4.81
N ILE A 262 -16.17 -1.30 3.64
CA ILE A 262 -16.17 -2.76 3.46
C ILE A 262 -14.84 -3.18 2.86
N ILE A 263 -14.20 -4.20 3.44
CA ILE A 263 -13.07 -4.85 2.81
C ILE A 263 -13.62 -5.87 1.81
N HIS A 264 -13.29 -5.66 0.55
CA HIS A 264 -13.65 -6.58 -0.52
C HIS A 264 -12.47 -7.50 -0.82
N ILE A 265 -12.73 -8.81 -0.91
CA ILE A 265 -11.74 -9.82 -1.30
C ILE A 265 -12.23 -10.51 -2.57
N TRP A 266 -11.41 -10.46 -3.62
CA TRP A 266 -11.68 -11.13 -4.89
C TRP A 266 -10.85 -12.39 -5.03
N ASP A 267 -11.46 -13.44 -5.56
CA ASP A 267 -10.73 -14.58 -6.09
C ASP A 267 -10.32 -14.28 -7.55
N ILE A 268 -9.03 -14.43 -7.82
CA ILE A 268 -8.47 -14.08 -9.13
C ILE A 268 -8.94 -15.05 -10.22
N LYS A 269 -9.08 -16.35 -9.90
CA LYS A 269 -9.54 -17.36 -10.87
C LYS A 269 -10.99 -17.12 -11.23
N LEU A 270 -11.82 -16.91 -10.22
CA LEU A 270 -13.25 -16.72 -10.37
C LEU A 270 -13.60 -15.32 -10.93
N GLY A 271 -12.80 -14.29 -10.59
CA GLY A 271 -12.98 -12.91 -11.09
C GLY A 271 -14.12 -12.15 -10.42
N TYR A 272 -14.58 -12.58 -9.25
CA TYR A 272 -15.61 -11.89 -8.47
C TYR A 272 -15.28 -11.87 -6.98
N ILE A 273 -16.03 -11.04 -6.23
CA ILE A 273 -15.88 -10.91 -4.77
C ILE A 273 -16.36 -12.20 -4.10
N ILE A 274 -15.47 -12.82 -3.35
CA ILE A 274 -15.77 -14.01 -2.56
C ILE A 274 -16.12 -13.68 -1.12
N ASN A 275 -15.58 -12.57 -0.59
CA ASN A 275 -15.82 -12.17 0.78
C ASN A 275 -15.96 -10.64 0.90
N ASN A 276 -16.86 -10.22 1.80
CA ASN A 276 -17.06 -8.85 2.22
C ASN A 276 -16.93 -8.78 3.73
N ILE A 277 -15.93 -8.06 4.25
CA ILE A 277 -15.66 -7.97 5.67
C ILE A 277 -16.08 -6.58 6.17
N TYR A 278 -16.84 -6.56 7.24
CA TYR A 278 -17.39 -5.36 7.87
C TYR A 278 -16.73 -5.17 9.24
N GLY A 279 -16.61 -3.94 9.70
CA GLY A 279 -16.06 -3.63 11.03
C GLY A 279 -15.75 -2.15 11.21
N HIS A 280 -15.30 -1.49 10.16
CA HIS A 280 -14.99 -0.06 10.18
C HIS A 280 -16.21 0.85 10.07
N ASN A 281 -16.11 2.02 10.73
CA ASN A 281 -17.10 3.10 10.65
C ASN A 281 -16.72 4.19 9.65
N GLY A 282 -15.50 4.18 9.13
CA GLY A 282 -14.96 5.08 8.12
C GLY A 282 -14.53 4.37 6.84
N GLY A 283 -14.14 5.12 5.82
CA GLY A 283 -13.54 4.56 4.62
C GLY A 283 -12.24 3.82 4.94
N ILE A 284 -11.97 2.74 4.23
CA ILE A 284 -10.78 1.90 4.41
C ILE A 284 -9.72 2.37 3.43
N ASN A 285 -8.58 2.83 3.93
CA ASN A 285 -7.50 3.38 3.12
C ASN A 285 -6.57 2.29 2.57
N GLU A 286 -6.20 1.33 3.41
CA GLU A 286 -5.30 0.25 3.03
C GLU A 286 -5.71 -1.06 3.68
N VAL A 287 -5.40 -2.15 2.99
CA VAL A 287 -5.58 -3.53 3.43
C VAL A 287 -4.30 -4.27 3.16
N ASP A 288 -3.88 -5.14 4.08
CA ASP A 288 -2.71 -5.99 3.89
C ASP A 288 -2.97 -7.42 4.36
N PHE A 289 -2.37 -8.40 3.68
CA PHE A 289 -2.42 -9.81 4.05
C PHE A 289 -1.15 -10.16 4.84
N ASN A 290 -1.32 -10.93 5.91
CA ASN A 290 -0.15 -11.43 6.64
C ASN A 290 0.70 -12.35 5.73
N PRO A 291 2.01 -12.13 5.62
CA PRO A 291 2.86 -12.89 4.70
C PRO A 291 3.05 -14.36 5.08
N ILE A 292 2.78 -14.76 6.30
CA ILE A 292 2.90 -16.15 6.77
C ILE A 292 1.56 -16.87 6.73
N ASP A 293 0.51 -16.22 7.25
CA ASP A 293 -0.83 -16.78 7.30
C ASP A 293 -1.78 -15.97 6.43
N SER A 294 -2.09 -16.49 5.25
CA SER A 294 -2.97 -15.84 4.28
C SER A 294 -4.44 -15.73 4.73
N THR A 295 -4.80 -16.30 5.88
CA THR A 295 -6.12 -16.14 6.48
C THR A 295 -6.21 -14.90 7.38
N ILE A 296 -5.05 -14.30 7.74
CA ILE A 296 -4.99 -13.07 8.50
C ILE A 296 -4.93 -11.89 7.55
N ILE A 297 -5.81 -10.95 7.77
CA ILE A 297 -5.88 -9.68 7.03
C ILE A 297 -5.93 -8.51 8.01
N SER A 298 -5.28 -7.43 7.64
CA SER A 298 -5.38 -6.15 8.35
C SER A 298 -6.04 -5.10 7.49
N SER A 299 -6.61 -4.10 8.14
CA SER A 299 -7.17 -2.91 7.48
C SER A 299 -6.97 -1.67 8.34
N VAL A 300 -6.80 -0.54 7.69
CA VAL A 300 -6.70 0.78 8.33
C VAL A 300 -7.71 1.74 7.74
N SER A 301 -8.23 2.65 8.57
CA SER A 301 -9.40 3.43 8.21
C SER A 301 -9.36 4.89 8.68
N ASN A 302 -10.21 5.70 8.03
CA ASN A 302 -10.52 7.08 8.44
C ASN A 302 -11.29 7.17 9.77
N ASP A 303 -11.69 6.05 10.37
CA ASP A 303 -12.29 6.03 11.71
C ASP A 303 -11.25 6.02 12.83
N ASN A 304 -9.98 6.28 12.52
CA ASN A 304 -8.83 6.33 13.43
C ASN A 304 -8.42 4.96 13.97
N THR A 305 -8.93 3.87 13.42
CA THR A 305 -8.64 2.52 13.90
C THR A 305 -7.94 1.67 12.84
N ALA A 306 -7.22 0.67 13.31
CA ALA A 306 -6.80 -0.46 12.49
C ALA A 306 -7.45 -1.73 13.04
N ILE A 307 -7.71 -2.69 12.18
CA ILE A 307 -8.27 -3.99 12.55
C ILE A 307 -7.38 -5.08 11.98
N ILE A 308 -7.06 -6.08 12.81
CA ILE A 308 -6.44 -7.33 12.39
C ILE A 308 -7.46 -8.43 12.68
N GLY A 309 -7.70 -9.32 11.73
CA GLY A 309 -8.66 -10.39 11.92
C GLY A 309 -8.48 -11.56 10.95
N TYR A 310 -9.15 -12.66 11.26
CA TYR A 310 -9.19 -13.83 10.42
C TYR A 310 -10.41 -13.77 9.51
N PHE A 311 -10.23 -14.16 8.26
CA PHE A 311 -11.34 -14.41 7.34
C PHE A 311 -11.33 -15.87 6.91
N GLU A 312 -12.51 -16.49 6.88
CA GLU A 312 -12.72 -17.89 6.47
C GLU A 312 -13.26 -17.97 5.04
#